data_c7106e703b9ac52b581ab46424ce5ad5
#
_entry.id   c7106e703b9ac52b581ab46424ce5ad5
#
_cell.length_a   1.000
_cell.length_b   1.000
_cell.length_c   1.000
_cell.angle_alpha   90.00
_cell.angle_beta   90.00
_cell.angle_gamma   90.00
#
_symmetry.space_group_name_H-M   'P 1'
#
loop_
_entity.id
_entity.type
_entity.pdbx_description
1 polymer ?
#
loop_
_entity_poly.entity_id
_entity_poly.type
_entity_poly.pdbx_seq_one_letter_code
_entity_poly.pdbx_strand_id
1 'polypeptide(L)'
;MYMPLIEVENLEKVFTRPVRKPGALGALRSLVAREHRQVRAVDGVSFAVAAGEVVGYLGPNGAGKSTTLKMLTGILVPSAGRVEVGGLVPHRQRVAHVRRIGVVFGQRTQLWWDLPTIESLELLRHVYRIPPARYRENLKTFTDLLELGPFLDTPVRQLSLGQRMRADLAAALLHDPSILFLDEPTIGLDVVARERIRGFLAAVNRERDVTIILTSHDLADITRLCPRVVLIDHGRVIYDGALERLRARYGRWRTLVIDLVDADQTPCVERAELVRQEGPRAWLRFDREAVSAAALIAEVAARYPVRDLTVEEPEVESVVRGIYEGGLA
;
A
#
# COMPACT_ATOMS: atom_id res chain seq x y z
N MET A 1 26.46 -7.64 -11.01
CA MET A 1 25.10 -7.50 -11.57
C MET A 1 24.13 -7.92 -10.48
N TYR A 2 23.39 -7.01 -9.88
CA TYR A 2 22.41 -7.34 -8.84
C TYR A 2 21.25 -8.06 -9.51
N MET A 3 21.03 -9.33 -9.17
CA MET A 3 19.83 -10.04 -9.61
C MET A 3 18.66 -9.59 -8.73
N PRO A 4 17.55 -9.15 -9.33
CA PRO A 4 16.37 -8.78 -8.55
C PRO A 4 15.79 -10.01 -7.83
N LEU A 5 15.26 -9.80 -6.63
CA LEU A 5 14.58 -10.85 -5.87
C LEU A 5 13.17 -11.13 -6.43
N ILE A 6 12.53 -10.10 -6.96
CA ILE A 6 11.24 -10.20 -7.66
C ILE A 6 11.40 -9.58 -9.04
N GLU A 7 11.01 -10.31 -10.07
CA GLU A 7 11.07 -9.87 -11.45
C GLU A 7 9.71 -10.09 -12.14
N VAL A 8 9.19 -9.04 -12.73
CA VAL A 8 7.89 -9.03 -13.41
C VAL A 8 8.07 -8.42 -14.78
N GLU A 9 7.73 -9.17 -15.82
CA GLU A 9 7.90 -8.77 -17.22
C GLU A 9 6.59 -8.93 -17.97
N ASN A 10 6.05 -7.82 -18.50
CA ASN A 10 4.85 -7.76 -19.32
C ASN A 10 3.69 -8.61 -18.76
N LEU A 11 3.49 -8.55 -17.45
CA LEU A 11 2.51 -9.37 -16.75
C LEU A 11 1.09 -8.96 -17.14
N GLU A 12 0.28 -9.93 -17.53
CA GLU A 12 -1.11 -9.71 -17.90
C GLU A 12 -2.08 -10.62 -17.14
N LYS A 13 -3.26 -10.08 -16.83
CA LYS A 13 -4.38 -10.87 -16.34
C LYS A 13 -5.68 -10.44 -16.97
N VAL A 14 -6.29 -11.35 -17.72
CA VAL A 14 -7.60 -11.19 -18.34
C VAL A 14 -8.59 -12.13 -17.65
N PHE A 15 -9.69 -11.57 -17.18
CA PHE A 15 -10.82 -12.33 -16.66
C PHE A 15 -11.94 -12.36 -17.69
N THR A 16 -12.47 -13.55 -17.94
CA THR A 16 -13.62 -13.75 -18.81
C THR A 16 -14.88 -13.86 -17.95
N ARG A 17 -15.81 -12.94 -18.08
CA ARG A 17 -17.08 -12.93 -17.36
C ARG A 17 -18.23 -13.17 -18.33
N PRO A 18 -19.16 -14.12 -18.06
CA PRO A 18 -20.35 -14.27 -18.87
C PRO A 18 -21.25 -13.04 -18.70
N VAL A 19 -21.75 -12.48 -19.79
CA VAL A 19 -22.72 -11.38 -19.79
C VAL A 19 -24.11 -11.97 -19.54
N ARG A 20 -24.71 -11.67 -18.38
CA ARG A 20 -26.08 -12.02 -18.08
C ARG A 20 -27.02 -10.99 -18.69
N LYS A 21 -27.88 -11.39 -19.62
CA LYS A 21 -28.98 -10.54 -20.14
C LYS A 21 -30.15 -10.58 -19.14
N PRO A 22 -30.71 -9.44 -18.73
CA PRO A 22 -31.82 -9.40 -17.82
C PRO A 22 -33.09 -9.97 -18.46
N GLY A 23 -33.95 -10.63 -17.67
CA GLY A 23 -35.26 -11.19 -18.06
C GLY A 23 -35.27 -12.70 -18.26
N ALA A 24 -36.47 -13.34 -18.10
CA ALA A 24 -36.64 -14.78 -18.20
C ALA A 24 -36.27 -15.37 -19.57
N LEU A 25 -36.53 -14.66 -20.67
CA LEU A 25 -36.08 -15.01 -22.02
C LEU A 25 -34.54 -14.82 -22.21
N GLY A 26 -33.92 -13.92 -21.43
CA GLY A 26 -32.46 -13.72 -21.39
C GLY A 26 -31.75 -14.92 -20.77
N ALA A 27 -32.33 -15.56 -19.76
CA ALA A 27 -31.79 -16.74 -19.12
C ALA A 27 -31.75 -17.95 -20.06
N LEU A 28 -32.80 -18.18 -20.86
CA LEU A 28 -32.83 -19.24 -21.88
C LEU A 28 -31.86 -18.98 -23.03
N ARG A 29 -31.73 -17.73 -23.51
CA ARG A 29 -30.74 -17.37 -24.52
C ARG A 29 -29.28 -17.49 -24.01
N SER A 30 -29.03 -17.28 -22.72
CA SER A 30 -27.68 -17.43 -22.13
C SER A 30 -27.22 -18.89 -22.09
N LEU A 31 -28.09 -19.86 -22.26
CA LEU A 31 -27.74 -21.29 -22.36
C LEU A 31 -27.21 -21.64 -23.75
N VAL A 32 -27.61 -20.90 -24.79
CA VAL A 32 -27.26 -21.21 -26.19
C VAL A 32 -26.17 -20.28 -26.73
N ALA A 33 -26.14 -19.01 -26.31
CA ALA A 33 -25.15 -18.01 -26.75
C ALA A 33 -24.52 -17.33 -25.52
N ARG A 34 -23.38 -17.82 -25.07
CA ARG A 34 -22.58 -17.21 -23.99
C ARG A 34 -21.76 -16.07 -24.56
N GLU A 35 -22.32 -14.86 -24.55
CA GLU A 35 -21.48 -13.67 -24.73
C GLU A 35 -20.54 -13.53 -23.53
N HIS A 36 -19.24 -13.46 -23.79
CA HIS A 36 -18.24 -13.27 -22.76
C HIS A 36 -17.66 -11.87 -22.88
N ARG A 37 -17.62 -11.15 -21.76
CA ARG A 37 -16.90 -9.88 -21.64
C ARG A 37 -15.51 -10.16 -21.04
N GLN A 38 -14.48 -9.77 -21.74
CA GLN A 38 -13.13 -9.78 -21.20
C GLN A 38 -12.89 -8.51 -20.39
N VAL A 39 -12.34 -8.69 -19.18
CA VAL A 39 -11.88 -7.59 -18.31
C VAL A 39 -10.39 -7.79 -18.10
N ARG A 40 -9.59 -6.90 -18.67
CA ARG A 40 -8.14 -6.88 -18.51
C ARG A 40 -7.82 -6.15 -17.19
N ALA A 41 -7.54 -6.90 -16.15
CA ALA A 41 -7.27 -6.38 -14.82
C ALA A 41 -5.80 -5.98 -14.60
N VAL A 42 -4.88 -6.60 -15.35
CA VAL A 42 -3.45 -6.27 -15.42
C VAL A 42 -3.06 -6.33 -16.88
N ASP A 43 -2.35 -5.31 -17.37
CA ASP A 43 -2.10 -5.05 -18.78
C ASP A 43 -0.64 -4.64 -19.02
N GLY A 44 0.26 -5.63 -19.11
CA GLY A 44 1.67 -5.40 -19.43
C GLY A 44 2.49 -4.80 -18.28
N VAL A 45 2.19 -5.15 -17.02
CA VAL A 45 2.93 -4.67 -15.86
C VAL A 45 4.35 -5.24 -15.85
N SER A 46 5.35 -4.36 -15.72
CA SER A 46 6.76 -4.73 -15.59
C SER A 46 7.42 -3.91 -14.49
N PHE A 47 8.11 -4.58 -13.55
CA PHE A 47 8.94 -3.97 -12.51
C PHE A 47 9.84 -5.05 -11.89
N ALA A 48 10.88 -4.62 -11.18
CA ALA A 48 11.77 -5.51 -10.44
C ALA A 48 11.98 -4.97 -9.03
N VAL A 49 12.17 -5.86 -8.04
CA VAL A 49 12.42 -5.49 -6.64
C VAL A 49 13.70 -6.18 -6.15
N ALA A 50 14.59 -5.43 -5.55
CA ALA A 50 15.82 -5.94 -4.97
C ALA A 50 15.55 -6.59 -3.59
N ALA A 51 16.50 -7.43 -3.13
CA ALA A 51 16.45 -7.98 -1.78
C ALA A 51 16.55 -6.84 -0.73
N GLY A 52 15.80 -6.97 0.37
CA GLY A 52 15.74 -5.99 1.45
C GLY A 52 14.98 -4.69 1.12
N GLU A 53 14.45 -4.55 -0.09
CA GLU A 53 13.73 -3.34 -0.51
C GLU A 53 12.31 -3.31 0.06
N VAL A 54 11.84 -2.11 0.44
CA VAL A 54 10.44 -1.85 0.81
C VAL A 54 9.79 -1.03 -0.29
N VAL A 55 8.80 -1.61 -0.96
CA VAL A 55 8.14 -1.01 -2.12
C VAL A 55 6.66 -0.82 -1.87
N GLY A 56 6.18 0.41 -2.03
CA GLY A 56 4.76 0.74 -2.05
C GLY A 56 4.16 0.48 -3.44
N TYR A 57 3.15 -0.38 -3.53
CA TYR A 57 2.44 -0.68 -4.77
C TYR A 57 1.06 -0.01 -4.75
N LEU A 58 0.94 1.13 -5.39
CA LEU A 58 -0.17 2.08 -5.25
C LEU A 58 -1.03 2.17 -6.49
N GLY A 59 -2.29 2.53 -6.31
CA GLY A 59 -3.23 2.78 -7.40
C GLY A 59 -4.66 2.94 -6.88
N PRO A 60 -5.58 3.49 -7.68
CA PRO A 60 -6.98 3.58 -7.31
C PRO A 60 -7.63 2.19 -7.18
N ASN A 61 -8.85 2.17 -6.64
CA ASN A 61 -9.62 0.93 -6.58
C ASN A 61 -9.91 0.41 -8.00
N GLY A 62 -9.63 -0.88 -8.21
CA GLY A 62 -9.77 -1.49 -9.53
C GLY A 62 -8.54 -1.36 -10.44
N ALA A 63 -7.47 -0.66 -10.05
CA ALA A 63 -6.25 -0.51 -10.84
C ALA A 63 -5.46 -1.82 -11.07
N GLY A 64 -5.79 -2.90 -10.36
CA GLY A 64 -5.11 -4.20 -10.54
C GLY A 64 -4.18 -4.60 -9.39
N LYS A 65 -4.04 -3.81 -8.32
CA LYS A 65 -3.13 -4.06 -7.18
C LYS A 65 -3.22 -5.49 -6.62
N SER A 66 -4.38 -5.82 -6.04
CA SER A 66 -4.59 -7.15 -5.43
C SER A 66 -4.53 -8.29 -6.45
N THR A 67 -4.82 -8.01 -7.75
CA THR A 67 -4.68 -9.00 -8.82
C THR A 67 -3.21 -9.30 -9.07
N THR A 68 -2.37 -8.27 -9.13
CA THR A 68 -0.91 -8.41 -9.26
C THR A 68 -0.33 -9.15 -8.06
N LEU A 69 -0.66 -8.75 -6.82
CA LEU A 69 -0.21 -9.46 -5.62
C LEU A 69 -0.60 -10.94 -5.63
N LYS A 70 -1.82 -11.27 -6.05
CA LYS A 70 -2.26 -12.67 -6.15
C LYS A 70 -1.49 -13.48 -7.21
N MET A 71 -0.95 -12.85 -8.25
CA MET A 71 -0.05 -13.51 -9.19
C MET A 71 1.35 -13.68 -8.61
N LEU A 72 1.88 -12.67 -7.91
CA LEU A 72 3.17 -12.74 -7.20
C LEU A 72 3.16 -13.80 -6.09
N THR A 73 2.04 -13.98 -5.41
CA THR A 73 1.86 -15.00 -4.35
C THR A 73 1.49 -16.38 -4.88
N GLY A 74 1.31 -16.55 -6.21
CA GLY A 74 0.98 -17.82 -6.84
C GLY A 74 -0.49 -18.27 -6.70
N ILE A 75 -1.36 -17.42 -6.14
CA ILE A 75 -2.81 -17.66 -6.04
C ILE A 75 -3.47 -17.62 -7.42
N LEU A 76 -3.07 -16.64 -8.25
CA LEU A 76 -3.55 -16.50 -9.62
C LEU A 76 -2.45 -16.87 -10.62
N VAL A 77 -2.88 -17.53 -11.71
CA VAL A 77 -2.01 -17.78 -12.86
C VAL A 77 -2.12 -16.60 -13.82
N PRO A 78 -1.00 -16.00 -14.26
CA PRO A 78 -0.98 -14.99 -15.30
C PRO A 78 -1.65 -15.45 -16.59
N SER A 79 -2.25 -14.54 -17.36
CA SER A 79 -2.75 -14.82 -18.71
C SER A 79 -1.62 -14.72 -19.74
N ALA A 80 -0.65 -13.83 -19.50
CA ALA A 80 0.58 -13.67 -20.30
C ALA A 80 1.68 -13.01 -19.44
N GLY A 81 2.90 -12.92 -19.98
CA GLY A 81 4.05 -12.34 -19.31
C GLY A 81 4.76 -13.35 -18.38
N ARG A 82 5.79 -12.86 -17.70
CA ARG A 82 6.64 -13.64 -16.79
C ARG A 82 6.62 -13.03 -15.40
N VAL A 83 6.62 -13.88 -14.40
CA VAL A 83 6.82 -13.53 -13.00
C VAL A 83 7.74 -14.53 -12.33
N GLU A 84 8.76 -14.00 -11.66
CA GLU A 84 9.72 -14.77 -10.87
C GLU A 84 9.87 -14.10 -9.50
N VAL A 85 9.83 -14.91 -8.44
CA VAL A 85 9.92 -14.43 -7.05
C VAL A 85 10.88 -15.36 -6.31
N GLY A 86 12.02 -14.83 -5.86
CA GLY A 86 13.07 -15.60 -5.20
C GLY A 86 13.62 -16.73 -6.07
N GLY A 87 13.73 -16.53 -7.40
CA GLY A 87 14.18 -17.54 -8.34
C GLY A 87 13.14 -18.63 -8.66
N LEU A 88 11.88 -18.44 -8.25
CA LEU A 88 10.79 -19.40 -8.47
C LEU A 88 9.66 -18.76 -9.28
N VAL A 89 9.04 -19.57 -10.15
CA VAL A 89 7.79 -19.19 -10.84
C VAL A 89 6.60 -19.54 -9.92
N PRO A 90 5.90 -18.55 -9.33
CA PRO A 90 4.98 -18.75 -8.22
C PRO A 90 3.91 -19.81 -8.46
N HIS A 91 3.22 -19.75 -9.60
CA HIS A 91 2.12 -20.66 -9.93
C HIS A 91 2.57 -22.07 -10.33
N ARG A 92 3.83 -22.26 -10.71
CA ARG A 92 4.39 -23.56 -11.10
C ARG A 92 5.05 -24.29 -9.92
N GLN A 93 5.64 -23.54 -9.00
CA GLN A 93 6.45 -24.08 -7.89
C GLN A 93 5.83 -23.68 -6.53
N ARG A 94 4.52 -23.78 -6.41
CA ARG A 94 3.72 -23.25 -5.28
C ARG A 94 4.25 -23.66 -3.90
N VAL A 95 4.55 -24.92 -3.68
CA VAL A 95 4.99 -25.42 -2.36
C VAL A 95 6.33 -24.82 -1.95
N ALA A 96 7.29 -24.76 -2.88
CA ALA A 96 8.59 -24.14 -2.63
C ALA A 96 8.47 -22.64 -2.46
N HIS A 97 7.61 -22.00 -3.24
CA HIS A 97 7.35 -20.58 -3.21
C HIS A 97 6.72 -20.12 -1.89
N VAL A 98 5.63 -20.77 -1.44
CA VAL A 98 4.92 -20.43 -0.19
C VAL A 98 5.83 -20.51 1.04
N ARG A 99 6.84 -21.35 1.03
CA ARG A 99 7.82 -21.45 2.13
C ARG A 99 8.77 -20.25 2.22
N ARG A 100 8.87 -19.44 1.19
CA ARG A 100 9.78 -18.28 1.11
C ARG A 100 9.08 -16.95 1.26
N ILE A 101 7.74 -16.95 1.26
CA ILE A 101 6.95 -15.74 1.32
C ILE A 101 6.03 -15.74 2.53
N GLY A 102 5.85 -14.57 3.14
CA GLY A 102 4.74 -14.26 4.04
C GLY A 102 3.69 -13.46 3.27
N VAL A 103 2.42 -13.67 3.57
CA VAL A 103 1.33 -12.95 2.91
C VAL A 103 0.29 -12.55 3.93
N VAL A 104 -0.14 -11.28 3.90
CA VAL A 104 -1.28 -10.79 4.67
C VAL A 104 -2.24 -10.09 3.73
N PHE A 105 -3.50 -10.55 3.72
CA PHE A 105 -4.60 -9.90 3.02
C PHE A 105 -5.49 -9.20 4.05
N GLY A 106 -5.53 -7.88 4.06
CA GLY A 106 -6.13 -7.08 5.14
C GLY A 106 -7.57 -7.42 5.51
N GLN A 107 -8.35 -8.02 4.60
CA GLN A 107 -9.73 -8.42 4.86
C GLN A 107 -9.90 -9.92 5.15
N ARG A 108 -8.83 -10.70 5.12
CA ARG A 108 -8.88 -12.16 5.31
C ARG A 108 -7.78 -12.60 6.24
N THR A 109 -8.17 -13.29 7.30
CA THR A 109 -7.19 -13.93 8.20
C THR A 109 -6.78 -15.30 7.66
N GLN A 110 -5.52 -15.65 7.91
CA GLN A 110 -4.99 -16.99 7.71
C GLN A 110 -5.10 -17.87 8.96
N LEU A 111 -5.52 -17.27 10.08
CA LEU A 111 -5.70 -17.96 11.36
C LEU A 111 -7.05 -18.68 11.38
N TRP A 112 -7.13 -19.76 12.16
CA TRP A 112 -8.34 -20.54 12.33
C TRP A 112 -9.34 -19.81 13.23
N TRP A 113 -10.52 -19.53 12.69
CA TRP A 113 -11.54 -18.65 13.25
C TRP A 113 -11.99 -19.01 14.68
N ASP A 114 -12.15 -20.32 14.95
CA ASP A 114 -12.65 -20.82 16.23
C ASP A 114 -11.56 -21.22 17.22
N LEU A 115 -10.30 -21.21 16.80
CA LEU A 115 -9.18 -21.57 17.67
C LEU A 115 -8.60 -20.34 18.36
N PRO A 116 -8.03 -20.51 19.57
CA PRO A 116 -7.15 -19.53 20.17
C PRO A 116 -6.00 -19.14 19.24
N THR A 117 -5.56 -17.89 19.32
CA THR A 117 -4.48 -17.37 18.48
C THR A 117 -3.23 -18.23 18.56
N ILE A 118 -2.84 -18.63 19.78
CA ILE A 118 -1.65 -19.47 20.02
C ILE A 118 -1.75 -20.83 19.32
N GLU A 119 -2.91 -21.47 19.33
CA GLU A 119 -3.13 -22.76 18.68
C GLU A 119 -3.06 -22.63 17.16
N SER A 120 -3.58 -21.53 16.60
CA SER A 120 -3.43 -21.23 15.18
C SER A 120 -1.96 -21.08 14.79
N LEU A 121 -1.16 -20.40 15.60
CA LEU A 121 0.29 -20.25 15.36
C LEU A 121 1.02 -21.61 15.50
N GLU A 122 0.63 -22.45 16.47
CA GLU A 122 1.18 -23.80 16.60
C GLU A 122 0.85 -24.70 15.41
N LEU A 123 -0.37 -24.62 14.87
CA LEU A 123 -0.71 -25.34 13.64
C LEU A 123 0.16 -24.89 12.46
N LEU A 124 0.40 -23.58 12.31
CA LEU A 124 1.30 -23.06 11.27
C LEU A 124 2.73 -23.56 11.44
N ARG A 125 3.22 -23.73 12.68
CA ARG A 125 4.51 -24.41 12.95
C ARG A 125 4.59 -25.77 12.26
N HIS A 126 3.54 -26.56 12.38
CA HIS A 126 3.48 -27.90 11.76
C HIS A 126 3.35 -27.81 10.22
N VAL A 127 2.49 -26.91 9.72
CA VAL A 127 2.29 -26.70 8.28
C VAL A 127 3.60 -26.31 7.58
N TYR A 128 4.33 -25.34 8.14
CA TYR A 128 5.60 -24.88 7.60
C TYR A 128 6.81 -25.72 8.03
N ARG A 129 6.62 -26.70 8.93
CA ARG A 129 7.67 -27.57 9.50
C ARG A 129 8.77 -26.76 10.19
N ILE A 130 8.38 -25.76 10.97
CA ILE A 130 9.31 -24.89 11.69
C ILE A 130 9.92 -25.67 12.87
N PRO A 131 11.26 -25.67 13.02
CA PRO A 131 11.90 -26.31 14.18
C PRO A 131 11.39 -25.74 15.50
N PRO A 132 11.15 -26.57 16.55
CA PRO A 132 10.57 -26.08 17.82
C PRO A 132 11.35 -24.97 18.50
N ALA A 133 12.67 -24.96 18.38
CA ALA A 133 13.52 -23.89 18.94
C ALA A 133 13.27 -22.56 18.22
N ARG A 134 13.25 -22.59 16.87
CA ARG A 134 13.00 -21.39 16.05
C ARG A 134 11.60 -20.86 16.20
N TYR A 135 10.61 -21.73 16.30
CA TYR A 135 9.24 -21.34 16.59
C TYR A 135 9.14 -20.57 17.90
N ARG A 136 9.74 -21.09 19.01
CA ARG A 136 9.74 -20.41 20.30
C ARG A 136 10.41 -19.03 20.27
N GLU A 137 11.52 -18.93 19.57
CA GLU A 137 12.25 -17.68 19.39
C GLU A 137 11.40 -16.66 18.62
N ASN A 138 10.82 -17.04 17.47
CA ASN A 138 9.98 -16.17 16.66
C ASN A 138 8.69 -15.79 17.40
N LEU A 139 8.04 -16.75 18.04
CA LEU A 139 6.83 -16.50 18.82
C LEU A 139 7.10 -15.48 19.93
N LYS A 140 8.19 -15.63 20.68
CA LYS A 140 8.59 -14.66 21.71
C LYS A 140 8.82 -13.28 21.11
N THR A 141 9.65 -13.19 20.08
CA THR A 141 9.98 -11.92 19.41
C THR A 141 8.73 -11.20 18.90
N PHE A 142 7.84 -11.94 18.22
CA PHE A 142 6.61 -11.33 17.67
C PHE A 142 5.58 -11.04 18.76
N THR A 143 5.54 -11.83 19.85
CA THR A 143 4.70 -11.52 21.02
C THR A 143 5.11 -10.20 21.63
N ASP A 144 6.42 -9.97 21.79
CA ASP A 144 6.95 -8.73 22.36
C ASP A 144 6.73 -7.53 21.43
N LEU A 145 7.10 -7.66 20.15
CA LEU A 145 7.00 -6.56 19.17
C LEU A 145 5.56 -6.18 18.80
N LEU A 146 4.67 -7.16 18.71
CA LEU A 146 3.27 -6.96 18.32
C LEU A 146 2.31 -6.96 19.52
N GLU A 147 2.83 -7.08 20.76
CA GLU A 147 2.05 -7.15 22.00
C GLU A 147 0.89 -8.16 21.90
N LEU A 148 1.22 -9.40 21.53
CA LEU A 148 0.22 -10.46 21.37
C LEU A 148 -0.24 -11.04 22.71
N GLY A 149 0.59 -10.95 23.76
CA GLY A 149 0.38 -11.59 25.06
C GLY A 149 -1.06 -11.52 25.59
N PRO A 150 -1.69 -10.33 25.62
CA PRO A 150 -3.05 -10.18 26.18
C PRO A 150 -4.15 -10.97 25.47
N PHE A 151 -3.91 -11.46 24.24
CA PHE A 151 -4.94 -12.13 23.44
C PHE A 151 -4.49 -13.43 22.78
N LEU A 152 -3.32 -13.97 23.15
CA LEU A 152 -2.85 -15.25 22.61
C LEU A 152 -3.83 -16.41 22.85
N ASP A 153 -4.46 -16.43 24.00
CA ASP A 153 -5.44 -17.46 24.39
C ASP A 153 -6.86 -17.15 23.91
N THR A 154 -7.05 -16.02 23.23
CA THR A 154 -8.37 -15.59 22.74
C THR A 154 -8.65 -16.20 21.36
N PRO A 155 -9.85 -16.79 21.14
CA PRO A 155 -10.28 -17.26 19.83
C PRO A 155 -10.27 -16.14 18.78
N VAL A 156 -9.77 -16.44 17.58
CA VAL A 156 -9.55 -15.44 16.51
C VAL A 156 -10.83 -14.64 16.20
N ARG A 157 -12.01 -15.26 16.27
CA ARG A 157 -13.31 -14.59 16.05
C ARG A 157 -13.64 -13.49 17.04
N GLN A 158 -13.01 -13.49 18.22
CA GLN A 158 -13.24 -12.51 19.28
C GLN A 158 -12.23 -11.35 19.26
N LEU A 159 -11.21 -11.46 18.42
CA LEU A 159 -10.20 -10.41 18.27
C LEU A 159 -10.77 -9.17 17.60
N SER A 160 -10.37 -8.00 18.08
CA SER A 160 -10.56 -6.77 17.32
C SER A 160 -9.81 -6.83 15.98
N LEU A 161 -10.15 -5.97 15.02
CA LEU A 161 -9.48 -5.92 13.74
C LEU A 161 -7.97 -5.70 13.90
N GLY A 162 -7.56 -4.79 14.80
CA GLY A 162 -6.15 -4.51 15.07
C GLY A 162 -5.41 -5.67 15.75
N GLN A 163 -6.06 -6.39 16.70
CA GLN A 163 -5.50 -7.59 17.29
C GLN A 163 -5.32 -8.70 16.26
N ARG A 164 -6.34 -8.92 15.43
CA ARG A 164 -6.29 -9.92 14.35
C ARG A 164 -5.20 -9.61 13.35
N MET A 165 -5.05 -8.35 12.92
CA MET A 165 -3.98 -7.95 12.00
C MET A 165 -2.59 -8.20 12.58
N ARG A 166 -2.38 -7.91 13.88
CA ARG A 166 -1.11 -8.19 14.57
C ARG A 166 -0.81 -9.69 14.62
N ALA A 167 -1.83 -10.51 14.89
CA ALA A 167 -1.70 -11.96 14.87
C ALA A 167 -1.43 -12.52 13.46
N ASP A 168 -2.07 -11.96 12.42
CA ASP A 168 -1.84 -12.33 11.02
C ASP A 168 -0.42 -11.97 10.56
N LEU A 169 0.13 -10.83 11.00
CA LEU A 169 1.53 -10.45 10.72
C LEU A 169 2.51 -11.41 11.39
N ALA A 170 2.29 -11.78 12.66
CA ALA A 170 3.09 -12.80 13.33
C ALA A 170 3.04 -14.14 12.58
N ALA A 171 1.84 -14.57 12.20
CA ALA A 171 1.63 -15.80 11.45
C ALA A 171 2.35 -15.81 10.10
N ALA A 172 2.32 -14.68 9.37
CA ALA A 172 2.97 -14.54 8.07
C ALA A 172 4.50 -14.56 8.15
N LEU A 173 5.08 -14.21 9.30
CA LEU A 173 6.53 -14.15 9.51
C LEU A 173 7.08 -15.33 10.32
N LEU A 174 6.22 -16.20 10.85
CA LEU A 174 6.60 -17.26 11.78
C LEU A 174 7.63 -18.24 11.23
N HIS A 175 7.64 -18.44 9.91
CA HIS A 175 8.49 -19.39 9.18
C HIS A 175 9.72 -18.73 8.52
N ASP A 176 10.04 -17.49 8.93
CA ASP A 176 11.19 -16.71 8.42
C ASP A 176 11.18 -16.51 6.89
N PRO A 177 10.13 -15.98 6.31
CA PRO A 177 10.12 -15.71 4.87
C PRO A 177 11.10 -14.58 4.52
N SER A 178 11.70 -14.67 3.33
CA SER A 178 12.54 -13.59 2.79
C SER A 178 11.75 -12.46 2.14
N ILE A 179 10.46 -12.69 1.86
CA ILE A 179 9.59 -11.72 1.19
C ILE A 179 8.25 -11.66 1.92
N LEU A 180 7.74 -10.46 2.16
CA LEU A 180 6.44 -10.21 2.76
C LEU A 180 5.55 -9.40 1.81
N PHE A 181 4.41 -9.97 1.45
CA PHE A 181 3.37 -9.30 0.67
C PHE A 181 2.23 -8.87 1.58
N LEU A 182 1.90 -7.58 1.54
CA LEU A 182 0.87 -6.97 2.39
C LEU A 182 -0.17 -6.27 1.50
N ASP A 183 -1.40 -6.76 1.52
CA ASP A 183 -2.51 -6.16 0.79
C ASP A 183 -3.41 -5.40 1.77
N GLU A 184 -3.20 -4.08 1.87
CA GLU A 184 -3.92 -3.14 2.74
C GLU A 184 -3.90 -3.52 4.24
N PRO A 185 -2.72 -3.71 4.87
CA PRO A 185 -2.62 -4.25 6.23
C PRO A 185 -3.09 -3.27 7.32
N THR A 186 -3.33 -2.03 7.02
CA THR A 186 -3.70 -0.97 7.97
C THR A 186 -5.14 -0.49 7.83
N ILE A 187 -5.88 -1.08 6.88
CA ILE A 187 -7.26 -0.68 6.61
C ILE A 187 -8.16 -0.88 7.85
N GLY A 188 -8.92 0.16 8.20
CA GLY A 188 -9.88 0.11 9.30
C GLY A 188 -9.24 0.07 10.71
N LEU A 189 -7.92 0.27 10.82
CA LEU A 189 -7.24 0.35 12.10
C LEU A 189 -7.23 1.79 12.64
N ASP A 190 -7.22 1.91 13.97
CA ASP A 190 -6.96 3.17 14.65
C ASP A 190 -5.50 3.63 14.49
N VAL A 191 -5.23 4.89 14.83
CA VAL A 191 -3.92 5.52 14.65
C VAL A 191 -2.82 4.79 15.43
N VAL A 192 -3.11 4.31 16.64
CA VAL A 192 -2.15 3.63 17.50
C VAL A 192 -1.78 2.26 16.93
N ALA A 193 -2.77 1.49 16.48
CA ALA A 193 -2.55 0.19 15.85
C ALA A 193 -1.76 0.33 14.54
N ARG A 194 -2.06 1.36 13.72
CA ARG A 194 -1.31 1.65 12.49
C ARG A 194 0.16 1.94 12.78
N GLU A 195 0.43 2.83 13.73
CA GLU A 195 1.81 3.23 14.06
C GLU A 195 2.62 2.03 14.57
N ARG A 196 2.00 1.17 15.37
CA ARG A 196 2.64 -0.07 15.85
C ARG A 196 2.99 -1.01 14.71
N ILE A 197 2.08 -1.21 13.74
CA ILE A 197 2.33 -2.04 12.56
C ILE A 197 3.45 -1.45 11.72
N ARG A 198 3.48 -0.13 11.52
CA ARG A 198 4.56 0.54 10.78
C ARG A 198 5.92 0.32 11.46
N GLY A 199 6.00 0.57 12.77
CA GLY A 199 7.22 0.33 13.54
C GLY A 199 7.70 -1.12 13.44
N PHE A 200 6.78 -2.08 13.53
CA PHE A 200 7.07 -3.49 13.38
C PHE A 200 7.61 -3.84 11.98
N LEU A 201 6.97 -3.38 10.91
CA LEU A 201 7.41 -3.64 9.53
C LEU A 201 8.80 -3.04 9.25
N ALA A 202 9.06 -1.82 9.74
CA ALA A 202 10.36 -1.18 9.64
C ALA A 202 11.45 -1.97 10.40
N ALA A 203 11.14 -2.48 11.59
CA ALA A 203 12.05 -3.32 12.37
C ALA A 203 12.35 -4.65 11.66
N VAL A 204 11.33 -5.34 11.17
CA VAL A 204 11.48 -6.62 10.43
C VAL A 204 12.33 -6.44 9.16
N ASN A 205 12.09 -5.38 8.38
CA ASN A 205 12.92 -5.09 7.22
C ASN A 205 14.38 -4.83 7.61
N ARG A 206 14.63 -3.94 8.58
CA ARG A 206 15.98 -3.54 8.99
C ARG A 206 16.78 -4.68 9.65
N GLU A 207 16.12 -5.49 10.51
CA GLU A 207 16.81 -6.47 11.36
C GLU A 207 16.87 -7.86 10.73
N ARG A 208 15.94 -8.17 9.83
CA ARG A 208 15.86 -9.49 9.19
C ARG A 208 16.02 -9.46 7.67
N ASP A 209 16.28 -8.28 7.09
CA ASP A 209 16.45 -8.07 5.64
C ASP A 209 15.26 -8.59 4.80
N VAL A 210 14.05 -8.56 5.37
CA VAL A 210 12.84 -9.01 4.68
C VAL A 210 12.42 -7.99 3.64
N THR A 211 12.31 -8.43 2.38
CA THR A 211 11.77 -7.59 1.29
C THR A 211 10.26 -7.43 1.45
N ILE A 212 9.75 -6.21 1.36
CA ILE A 212 8.32 -5.93 1.60
C ILE A 212 7.69 -5.29 0.38
N ILE A 213 6.60 -5.87 -0.12
CA ILE A 213 5.68 -5.20 -1.05
C ILE A 213 4.38 -4.91 -0.30
N LEU A 214 4.05 -3.62 -0.21
CA LEU A 214 2.90 -3.11 0.52
C LEU A 214 1.93 -2.43 -0.45
N THR A 215 0.68 -2.89 -0.53
CA THR A 215 -0.39 -2.08 -1.11
C THR A 215 -1.07 -1.28 -0.02
N SER A 216 -1.36 -0.03 -0.30
CA SER A 216 -2.20 0.80 0.55
C SER A 216 -2.95 1.83 -0.30
N HIS A 217 -4.11 2.27 0.17
CA HIS A 217 -4.78 3.47 -0.30
C HIS A 217 -4.51 4.66 0.64
N ASP A 218 -3.93 4.40 1.82
CA ASP A 218 -3.47 5.41 2.77
C ASP A 218 -2.01 5.75 2.45
N LEU A 219 -1.80 6.95 1.89
CA LEU A 219 -0.48 7.41 1.46
C LEU A 219 0.43 7.77 2.64
N ALA A 220 -0.12 7.99 3.84
CA ALA A 220 0.67 8.20 5.05
C ALA A 220 1.46 6.94 5.41
N ASP A 221 0.90 5.73 5.21
CA ASP A 221 1.60 4.47 5.41
C ASP A 221 2.80 4.33 4.45
N ILE A 222 2.55 4.65 3.18
CA ILE A 222 3.56 4.58 2.13
C ILE A 222 4.69 5.57 2.36
N THR A 223 4.34 6.80 2.71
CA THR A 223 5.30 7.87 2.95
C THR A 223 6.28 7.53 4.07
N ARG A 224 5.82 6.81 5.08
CA ARG A 224 6.64 6.46 6.24
C ARG A 224 7.45 5.18 6.07
N LEU A 225 6.95 4.24 5.26
CA LEU A 225 7.55 2.90 5.13
C LEU A 225 8.31 2.69 3.83
N CYS A 226 7.87 3.32 2.73
CA CYS A 226 8.30 2.94 1.39
C CYS A 226 9.16 4.03 0.76
N PRO A 227 10.48 3.85 0.65
CA PRO A 227 11.35 4.80 -0.06
C PRO A 227 11.13 4.78 -1.57
N ARG A 228 10.56 3.69 -2.11
CA ARG A 228 10.21 3.51 -3.52
C ARG A 228 8.74 3.16 -3.68
N VAL A 229 8.14 3.66 -4.75
CA VAL A 229 6.75 3.40 -5.12
C VAL A 229 6.62 2.98 -6.56
N VAL A 230 5.70 2.05 -6.80
CA VAL A 230 5.22 1.67 -8.13
C VAL A 230 3.75 2.09 -8.20
N LEU A 231 3.44 3.07 -9.03
CA LEU A 231 2.07 3.53 -9.25
C LEU A 231 1.46 2.79 -10.43
N ILE A 232 0.25 2.26 -10.22
CA ILE A 232 -0.50 1.61 -11.28
C ILE A 232 -1.83 2.29 -11.51
N ASP A 233 -2.24 2.34 -12.77
CA ASP A 233 -3.57 2.76 -13.17
C ASP A 233 -4.06 1.91 -14.35
N HIS A 234 -5.35 1.52 -14.33
CA HIS A 234 -5.97 0.69 -15.38
C HIS A 234 -5.11 -0.54 -15.78
N GLY A 235 -4.45 -1.16 -14.80
CA GLY A 235 -3.62 -2.36 -14.99
C GLY A 235 -2.23 -2.09 -15.55
N ARG A 236 -1.77 -0.84 -15.67
CA ARG A 236 -0.46 -0.46 -16.22
C ARG A 236 0.36 0.30 -15.19
N VAL A 237 1.67 0.12 -15.22
CA VAL A 237 2.59 0.93 -14.41
C VAL A 237 2.70 2.31 -15.05
N ILE A 238 2.41 3.35 -14.26
CA ILE A 238 2.53 4.75 -14.67
C ILE A 238 3.74 5.44 -14.04
N TYR A 239 4.26 4.92 -12.93
CA TYR A 239 5.48 5.39 -12.31
C TYR A 239 6.16 4.25 -11.54
N ASP A 240 7.49 4.18 -11.61
CA ASP A 240 8.33 3.32 -10.81
C ASP A 240 9.59 4.08 -10.40
N GLY A 241 9.77 4.32 -9.11
CA GLY A 241 10.93 5.07 -8.64
C GLY A 241 10.85 5.53 -7.20
N ALA A 242 11.87 6.28 -6.77
CA ALA A 242 11.94 6.84 -5.43
C ALA A 242 10.77 7.80 -5.14
N LEU A 243 10.18 7.68 -3.96
CA LEU A 243 9.09 8.54 -3.51
C LEU A 243 9.50 10.03 -3.48
N GLU A 244 10.74 10.31 -3.08
CA GLU A 244 11.28 11.67 -3.07
C GLU A 244 11.37 12.29 -4.49
N ARG A 245 11.69 11.48 -5.50
CA ARG A 245 11.67 11.95 -6.91
C ARG A 245 10.25 12.25 -7.38
N LEU A 246 9.28 11.45 -6.94
CA LEU A 246 7.87 11.71 -7.22
C LEU A 246 7.44 13.05 -6.62
N ARG A 247 7.75 13.29 -5.35
CA ARG A 247 7.49 14.57 -4.67
C ARG A 247 8.19 15.74 -5.36
N ALA A 248 9.47 15.58 -5.72
CA ALA A 248 10.23 16.64 -6.37
C ALA A 248 9.65 17.01 -7.74
N ARG A 249 9.24 16.01 -8.54
CA ARG A 249 8.75 16.20 -9.90
C ARG A 249 7.32 16.76 -9.98
N TYR A 250 6.44 16.30 -9.08
CA TYR A 250 5.01 16.66 -9.10
C TYR A 250 4.59 17.55 -7.94
N GLY A 251 5.45 17.72 -6.94
CA GLY A 251 5.25 18.61 -5.79
C GLY A 251 5.61 20.07 -6.08
N ARG A 252 5.28 20.56 -7.29
CA ARG A 252 5.55 21.93 -7.74
C ARG A 252 4.81 22.95 -6.88
N TRP A 253 3.60 22.62 -6.45
CA TRP A 253 2.74 23.51 -5.70
C TRP A 253 2.95 23.32 -4.19
N ARG A 254 3.23 24.45 -3.50
CA ARG A 254 3.26 24.53 -2.03
C ARG A 254 2.11 25.37 -1.54
N THR A 255 1.76 25.23 -0.27
CA THR A 255 0.73 26.03 0.37
C THR A 255 1.33 26.85 1.49
N LEU A 256 1.18 28.17 1.42
CA LEU A 256 1.43 29.07 2.52
C LEU A 256 0.14 29.21 3.32
N VAL A 257 0.14 28.70 4.54
CA VAL A 257 -0.95 28.89 5.50
C VAL A 257 -0.65 30.12 6.33
N ILE A 258 -1.57 31.06 6.38
CA ILE A 258 -1.43 32.31 7.13
C ILE A 258 -2.61 32.47 8.10
N ASP A 259 -2.31 32.85 9.31
CA ASP A 259 -3.29 33.30 10.30
C ASP A 259 -3.27 34.85 10.35
N LEU A 260 -4.30 35.46 9.79
CA LEU A 260 -4.45 36.92 9.80
C LEU A 260 -4.88 37.43 11.17
N VAL A 261 -4.55 38.67 11.49
CA VAL A 261 -5.04 39.33 12.70
C VAL A 261 -6.53 39.66 12.56
N ASP A 262 -6.94 40.05 11.35
CA ASP A 262 -8.32 40.42 11.01
C ASP A 262 -8.96 39.30 10.19
N ALA A 263 -10.05 38.71 10.69
CA ALA A 263 -10.76 37.59 10.08
C ALA A 263 -11.54 37.98 8.80
N ASP A 264 -11.84 39.27 8.62
CA ASP A 264 -12.62 39.76 7.47
C ASP A 264 -11.75 40.10 6.26
N GLN A 265 -10.41 40.06 6.42
CA GLN A 265 -9.49 40.29 5.31
C GLN A 265 -9.31 39.03 4.47
N THR A 266 -9.50 39.18 3.16
CA THR A 266 -9.23 38.13 2.17
C THR A 266 -7.88 38.38 1.50
N PRO A 267 -6.86 37.55 1.72
CA PRO A 267 -5.54 37.79 1.14
C PRO A 267 -5.57 37.57 -0.38
N CYS A 268 -5.12 38.57 -1.13
CA CYS A 268 -4.95 38.50 -2.59
C CYS A 268 -3.51 38.85 -2.94
N VAL A 269 -2.79 37.87 -3.50
CA VAL A 269 -1.38 37.95 -3.88
C VAL A 269 -1.24 37.47 -5.30
N GLU A 270 -0.59 38.23 -6.20
CA GLU A 270 -0.51 37.93 -7.63
C GLU A 270 0.16 36.57 -7.93
N ARG A 271 1.07 36.12 -7.05
CA ARG A 271 1.88 34.89 -7.27
C ARG A 271 1.37 33.68 -6.50
N ALA A 272 0.19 33.79 -5.86
CA ALA A 272 -0.41 32.70 -5.14
C ALA A 272 -1.93 32.72 -5.31
N GLU A 273 -2.52 31.54 -5.34
CA GLU A 273 -3.95 31.34 -5.45
C GLU A 273 -4.54 31.06 -4.07
N LEU A 274 -5.57 31.82 -3.67
CA LEU A 274 -6.33 31.50 -2.46
C LEU A 274 -7.16 30.23 -2.71
N VAL A 275 -6.79 29.14 -2.04
CA VAL A 275 -7.47 27.84 -2.17
C VAL A 275 -8.61 27.69 -1.19
N ARG A 276 -8.44 28.26 0.03
CA ARG A 276 -9.37 28.12 1.13
C ARG A 276 -9.17 29.26 2.12
N GLN A 277 -10.27 29.68 2.77
CA GLN A 277 -10.22 30.57 3.92
C GLN A 277 -11.25 30.12 4.96
N GLU A 278 -10.85 30.09 6.22
CA GLU A 278 -11.70 29.76 7.37
C GLU A 278 -11.45 30.80 8.47
N GLY A 279 -12.32 31.78 8.56
CA GLY A 279 -12.12 32.90 9.47
C GLY A 279 -10.79 33.61 9.19
N PRO A 280 -9.92 33.79 10.19
CA PRO A 280 -8.61 34.43 10.00
C PRO A 280 -7.57 33.59 9.29
N ARG A 281 -7.82 32.27 9.09
CA ARG A 281 -6.86 31.35 8.48
C ARG A 281 -7.11 31.23 6.98
N ALA A 282 -6.07 31.49 6.18
CA ALA A 282 -6.12 31.38 4.73
C ALA A 282 -4.98 30.46 4.20
N TRP A 283 -5.28 29.69 3.15
CA TRP A 283 -4.37 28.79 2.45
C TRP A 283 -4.09 29.35 1.06
N LEU A 284 -2.85 29.76 0.81
CA LEU A 284 -2.36 30.33 -0.43
C LEU A 284 -1.48 29.32 -1.15
N ARG A 285 -1.96 28.77 -2.26
CA ARG A 285 -1.20 27.83 -3.10
C ARG A 285 -0.30 28.63 -4.06
N PHE A 286 0.98 28.28 -4.11
CA PHE A 286 1.96 28.93 -4.97
C PHE A 286 2.89 27.93 -5.64
N ASP A 287 3.39 28.32 -6.81
CA ASP A 287 4.38 27.55 -7.55
C ASP A 287 5.80 27.87 -7.03
N ARG A 288 6.47 26.86 -6.43
CA ARG A 288 7.83 27.00 -5.89
C ARG A 288 8.89 27.35 -6.94
N GLU A 289 8.60 27.11 -8.23
CA GLU A 289 9.50 27.46 -9.33
C GLU A 289 9.31 28.90 -9.79
N ALA A 290 8.10 29.46 -9.59
CA ALA A 290 7.78 30.84 -9.95
C ALA A 290 8.12 31.84 -8.81
N VAL A 291 7.94 31.45 -7.54
CA VAL A 291 8.22 32.29 -6.38
C VAL A 291 8.77 31.47 -5.22
N SER A 292 9.80 31.98 -4.56
CA SER A 292 10.28 31.37 -3.31
C SER A 292 9.34 31.63 -2.15
N ALA A 293 9.23 30.65 -1.22
CA ALA A 293 8.42 30.82 -0.01
C ALA A 293 8.79 32.10 0.76
N ALA A 294 10.09 32.40 0.86
CA ALA A 294 10.57 33.61 1.53
C ALA A 294 10.05 34.92 0.87
N ALA A 295 10.07 34.97 -0.47
CA ALA A 295 9.56 36.14 -1.19
C ALA A 295 8.05 36.30 -1.04
N LEU A 296 7.30 35.18 -1.08
CA LEU A 296 5.86 35.20 -0.87
C LEU A 296 5.49 35.60 0.57
N ILE A 297 6.22 35.08 1.57
CA ILE A 297 6.04 35.47 2.98
C ILE A 297 6.27 36.96 3.16
N ALA A 298 7.36 37.52 2.59
CA ALA A 298 7.65 38.95 2.67
C ALA A 298 6.57 39.79 2.02
N GLU A 299 6.03 39.39 0.87
CA GLU A 299 4.95 40.07 0.18
C GLU A 299 3.66 40.06 1.00
N VAL A 300 3.28 38.92 1.58
CA VAL A 300 2.09 38.80 2.43
C VAL A 300 2.23 39.62 3.70
N ALA A 301 3.37 39.53 4.40
CA ALA A 301 3.61 40.25 5.63
C ALA A 301 3.66 41.80 5.44
N ALA A 302 4.05 42.27 4.26
CA ALA A 302 4.04 43.67 3.91
C ALA A 302 2.62 44.24 3.66
N ARG A 303 1.68 43.40 3.23
CA ARG A 303 0.31 43.81 2.85
C ARG A 303 -0.72 43.52 3.93
N TYR A 304 -0.50 42.46 4.73
CA TYR A 304 -1.47 41.98 5.71
C TYR A 304 -0.84 41.82 7.08
N PRO A 305 -1.55 42.21 8.17
CA PRO A 305 -1.10 41.89 9.52
C PRO A 305 -1.26 40.39 9.79
N VAL A 306 -0.15 39.67 9.82
CA VAL A 306 -0.10 38.22 10.03
C VAL A 306 0.22 37.91 11.48
N ARG A 307 -0.53 37.01 12.11
CA ARG A 307 -0.30 36.49 13.47
C ARG A 307 0.68 35.37 13.47
N ASP A 308 0.50 34.41 12.52
CA ASP A 308 1.32 33.24 12.36
C ASP A 308 1.31 32.78 10.90
N LEU A 309 2.33 31.98 10.51
CA LEU A 309 2.42 31.45 9.18
C LEU A 309 3.18 30.11 9.17
N THR A 310 2.78 29.22 8.25
CA THR A 310 3.42 27.93 8.03
C THR A 310 3.47 27.64 6.53
N VAL A 311 4.58 27.09 6.05
CA VAL A 311 4.68 26.56 4.67
C VAL A 311 4.48 25.06 4.70
N GLU A 312 3.41 24.61 4.05
CA GLU A 312 3.12 23.20 3.91
C GLU A 312 3.66 22.68 2.58
N GLU A 313 4.40 21.56 2.64
CA GLU A 313 4.76 20.80 1.45
C GLU A 313 3.51 20.10 0.91
N PRO A 314 3.43 19.88 -0.42
CA PRO A 314 2.31 19.15 -0.98
C PRO A 314 2.25 17.76 -0.37
N GLU A 315 1.09 17.39 0.14
CA GLU A 315 0.83 16.02 0.57
C GLU A 315 1.03 15.07 -0.61
N VAL A 316 1.67 13.92 -0.38
CA VAL A 316 1.86 12.90 -1.42
C VAL A 316 0.53 12.50 -2.04
N GLU A 317 -0.56 12.60 -1.26
CA GLU A 317 -1.94 12.39 -1.72
C GLU A 317 -2.34 13.32 -2.85
N SER A 318 -2.05 14.61 -2.71
CA SER A 318 -2.37 15.60 -3.75
C SER A 318 -1.53 15.40 -5.01
N VAL A 319 -0.25 14.99 -4.83
CA VAL A 319 0.65 14.67 -5.93
C VAL A 319 0.17 13.42 -6.69
N VAL A 320 -0.14 12.35 -5.97
CA VAL A 320 -0.62 11.10 -6.56
C VAL A 320 -2.00 11.29 -7.21
N ARG A 321 -2.89 12.04 -6.58
CA ARG A 321 -4.19 12.40 -7.15
C ARG A 321 -4.04 13.17 -8.45
N GLY A 322 -3.17 14.19 -8.48
CA GLY A 322 -2.88 14.96 -9.69
C GLY A 322 -2.38 14.10 -10.85
N ILE A 323 -1.57 13.08 -10.57
CA ILE A 323 -1.10 12.11 -11.57
C ILE A 323 -2.26 11.29 -12.14
N TYR A 324 -3.23 10.87 -11.31
CA TYR A 324 -4.39 10.10 -11.78
C TYR A 324 -5.44 10.96 -12.52
N GLU A 325 -5.60 12.23 -12.14
CA GLU A 325 -6.58 13.15 -12.76
C GLU A 325 -6.05 13.80 -14.05
N GLY A 326 -4.76 14.12 -14.10
CA GLY A 326 -4.15 14.89 -15.19
C GLY A 326 -3.34 14.07 -16.21
N GLY A 327 -3.10 12.79 -15.94
CA GLY A 327 -2.11 12.01 -16.67
C GLY A 327 -0.67 12.48 -16.36
N LEU A 328 0.32 11.67 -16.78
CA LEU A 328 1.73 12.08 -16.80
C LEU A 328 1.94 13.05 -17.98
N ALA A 329 1.79 14.36 -17.76
CA ALA A 329 2.19 15.38 -18.72
C ALA A 329 3.72 15.54 -18.73
#